data_bf5094808cc68aa8e1eda6f23aa88f19
#
_entry.id   bf5094808cc68aa8e1eda6f23aa88f19
#
_cell.length_a   1.000
_cell.length_b   1.000
_cell.length_c   1.000
_cell.angle_alpha   90.00
_cell.angle_beta   90.00
_cell.angle_gamma   90.00
#
_symmetry.space_group_name_H-M   'P 1'
#
loop_
_entity.id
_entity.type
_entity.pdbx_description
1 polymer ?
#
loop_
_entity_poly.entity_id
_entity_poly.type
_entity_poly.pdbx_seq_one_letter_code
_entity_poly.pdbx_strand_id
1 'polypeptide(L)'
;MENLSVNLADYQHGAGFDGAAMGQANLTADQLAELSKALEAGQLQGGDMSGNQTNGGALKTESLESSLKLITFKESDIRFWKRFPKTAAFNTVEEYNQLTSYGSDRGGFNNEGELPEEEDSKYVRKAEHVKYLGVTKSVTHQMQLVNTNVGDIVRRETTNGILWILRKADRALFTGDEKVVKQEWNGLYAQHMNNDQFANLDEYMDSELVIDLRGSVLKQENLEKGAQTLLNKFAQANLLIAPPVVLSDFATEFYAKQRVMIGGSQNANTKGMTTGQHISKFQSMYGLIDFEYDIFAAKAPGKLSVAPASSSKAPSAPTAVSADVVANDGHSKFADGIGDYYYAVSAINRYGESAMTQVGNTVTIANADDSVDLTFTATAGAYTPNAYVVYRSLKDPSTPFNKTTMYPIMVVPAAGTDTKRGSLANGVDGAAAGKVRDRNRWLPGTEEALLLQGDTDVIEFKQLAPLMKMPLAKLSPADRFMVLLYGTPIVYAPSKMIRFVNIGRNF
;
A
#
# COMPACT_ATOMS: atom_id res chain seq x y z
N MET A 1 -69.15 12.40 -1.26
CA MET A 1 -67.75 12.58 -0.87
C MET A 1 -67.53 11.83 0.43
N GLU A 2 -67.48 10.53 0.31
CA GLU A 2 -67.18 9.66 1.46
C GLU A 2 -65.67 9.50 1.58
N ASN A 3 -65.26 9.62 2.81
CA ASN A 3 -63.88 9.66 3.26
C ASN A 3 -63.07 8.49 2.69
N LEU A 4 -62.13 8.79 1.85
CA LEU A 4 -60.95 7.94 1.61
C LEU A 4 -60.15 7.87 2.92
N SER A 5 -60.60 7.06 3.85
CA SER A 5 -59.75 6.65 4.98
C SER A 5 -58.87 5.48 4.52
N VAL A 6 -58.15 5.67 3.44
CA VAL A 6 -56.98 4.85 3.20
C VAL A 6 -56.00 5.22 4.29
N ASN A 7 -55.68 4.26 5.14
CA ASN A 7 -54.72 4.45 6.22
C ASN A 7 -53.37 4.80 5.63
N LEU A 8 -53.09 6.09 5.48
CA LEU A 8 -51.82 6.60 4.96
C LEU A 8 -50.65 6.12 5.83
N ALA A 9 -50.94 5.72 7.07
CA ALA A 9 -49.95 5.14 7.97
C ALA A 9 -49.39 3.80 7.49
N ASP A 10 -50.16 2.98 6.82
CA ASP A 10 -49.70 1.70 6.28
C ASP A 10 -48.77 1.88 5.06
N TYR A 11 -48.93 3.01 4.36
CA TYR A 11 -48.02 3.40 3.27
C TYR A 11 -46.71 4.03 3.77
N GLN A 12 -46.72 4.65 4.93
CA GLN A 12 -45.52 5.29 5.50
C GLN A 12 -44.54 4.29 6.12
N HIS A 13 -44.98 3.10 6.45
CA HIS A 13 -44.12 2.11 7.09
C HIS A 13 -43.45 1.11 6.16
N GLY A 14 -43.51 1.32 4.83
CA GLY A 14 -42.80 0.45 3.90
C GLY A 14 -43.12 -1.04 4.00
N ALA A 15 -44.25 -1.38 4.60
CA ALA A 15 -44.88 -2.70 4.50
C ALA A 15 -45.24 -2.85 3.02
N GLY A 16 -44.43 -3.60 2.32
CA GLY A 16 -44.39 -3.66 0.85
C GLY A 16 -45.77 -3.73 0.26
N PHE A 17 -45.85 -3.27 -0.97
CA PHE A 17 -46.98 -3.56 -1.85
C PHE A 17 -47.09 -5.09 -1.99
N ASP A 18 -47.58 -5.72 -0.91
CA ASP A 18 -47.91 -7.12 -0.95
C ASP A 18 -49.24 -7.23 -1.66
N GLY A 19 -49.29 -7.89 -2.79
CA GLY A 19 -50.48 -8.06 -3.58
C GLY A 19 -51.65 -8.67 -2.78
N ALA A 20 -51.37 -9.26 -1.59
CA ALA A 20 -52.34 -9.72 -0.65
C ALA A 20 -53.02 -8.58 0.13
N ALA A 21 -52.34 -7.48 0.41
CA ALA A 21 -52.91 -6.33 1.13
C ALA A 21 -53.85 -5.52 0.22
N MET A 22 -53.59 -5.49 -1.08
CA MET A 22 -54.49 -4.85 -2.07
C MET A 22 -55.81 -5.61 -2.27
N GLY A 23 -55.82 -6.93 -2.06
CA GLY A 23 -57.04 -7.76 -2.17
C GLY A 23 -58.02 -7.58 -1.05
N GLN A 24 -57.65 -6.99 0.09
CA GLN A 24 -58.51 -6.75 1.25
C GLN A 24 -59.12 -5.34 1.28
N ALA A 25 -58.63 -4.43 0.46
CA ALA A 25 -59.09 -3.03 0.49
C ALA A 25 -60.19 -2.71 -0.53
N ASN A 26 -61.01 -3.60 -0.99
CA ASN A 26 -62.14 -3.41 -1.90
C ASN A 26 -62.15 -2.07 -2.68
N LEU A 27 -60.98 -1.71 -3.23
CA LEU A 27 -60.83 -0.49 -4.01
C LEU A 27 -61.54 -0.67 -5.36
N THR A 28 -62.40 0.24 -5.70
CA THR A 28 -63.01 0.25 -7.03
C THR A 28 -61.99 0.56 -8.09
N ALA A 29 -62.26 0.15 -9.35
CA ALA A 29 -61.36 0.40 -10.46
C ALA A 29 -61.02 1.90 -10.65
N ASP A 30 -61.99 2.79 -10.35
CA ASP A 30 -61.78 4.24 -10.38
C ASP A 30 -60.84 4.75 -9.26
N GLN A 31 -60.91 4.16 -8.08
CA GLN A 31 -60.00 4.48 -7.00
C GLN A 31 -58.58 3.99 -7.24
N LEU A 32 -58.45 2.83 -7.89
CA LEU A 32 -57.15 2.32 -8.36
C LEU A 32 -56.57 3.23 -9.49
N ALA A 33 -57.41 3.72 -10.39
CA ALA A 33 -56.99 4.66 -11.42
C ALA A 33 -56.58 6.02 -10.84
N GLU A 34 -57.26 6.52 -9.80
CA GLU A 34 -56.87 7.75 -9.10
C GLU A 34 -55.57 7.56 -8.31
N LEU A 35 -55.38 6.38 -7.69
CA LEU A 35 -54.16 6.04 -6.97
C LEU A 35 -52.97 5.89 -7.96
N SER A 36 -53.20 5.26 -9.10
CA SER A 36 -52.15 5.15 -10.14
C SER A 36 -51.81 6.52 -10.75
N LYS A 37 -52.76 7.39 -10.96
CA LYS A 37 -52.53 8.78 -11.35
C LYS A 37 -51.77 9.57 -10.32
N ALA A 38 -52.05 9.37 -9.03
CA ALA A 38 -51.32 10.00 -7.95
C ALA A 38 -49.85 9.50 -7.85
N LEU A 39 -49.64 8.21 -8.13
CA LEU A 39 -48.33 7.60 -8.19
C LEU A 39 -47.56 8.01 -9.46
N GLU A 40 -48.23 8.07 -10.61
CA GLU A 40 -47.63 8.56 -11.85
C GLU A 40 -47.32 10.06 -11.81
N ALA A 41 -48.13 10.87 -11.17
CA ALA A 41 -47.86 12.28 -10.91
C ALA A 41 -46.65 12.48 -10.00
N GLY A 42 -46.19 11.42 -9.33
CA GLY A 42 -44.94 11.39 -8.55
C GLY A 42 -43.70 11.07 -9.35
N GLN A 43 -43.80 10.58 -10.58
CA GLN A 43 -42.68 10.34 -11.48
C GLN A 43 -42.42 11.61 -12.33
N LEU A 44 -41.51 12.42 -11.85
CA LEU A 44 -40.97 13.53 -12.64
C LEU A 44 -40.09 12.98 -13.77
N GLN A 45 -40.67 12.92 -14.97
CA GLN A 45 -39.87 12.84 -16.16
C GLN A 45 -39.33 14.24 -16.46
N GLY A 46 -38.00 14.34 -16.53
CA GLY A 46 -37.25 15.56 -16.48
C GLY A 46 -37.75 16.70 -17.33
N GLY A 47 -37.77 17.86 -16.75
CA GLY A 47 -37.46 19.09 -17.49
C GLY A 47 -38.59 20.05 -17.80
N ASP A 48 -39.85 19.82 -17.47
CA ASP A 48 -40.87 20.83 -17.69
C ASP A 48 -41.47 21.37 -16.39
N MET A 49 -40.97 22.51 -15.97
CA MET A 49 -41.51 23.27 -14.83
C MET A 49 -42.79 24.06 -15.17
N SER A 50 -43.28 24.01 -16.38
CA SER A 50 -44.45 24.78 -16.84
C SER A 50 -45.76 24.01 -16.77
N GLY A 51 -45.73 22.77 -16.39
CA GLY A 51 -46.89 21.88 -16.39
C GLY A 51 -47.64 21.86 -15.08
N ASN A 52 -48.87 22.31 -15.15
CA ASN A 52 -50.04 21.99 -14.27
C ASN A 52 -49.78 21.78 -12.78
N GLN A 53 -50.23 22.71 -11.98
CA GLN A 53 -50.08 22.72 -10.50
C GLN A 53 -50.60 21.47 -9.77
N THR A 54 -51.32 20.58 -10.48
CA THR A 54 -51.84 19.32 -9.93
C THR A 54 -50.80 18.18 -9.90
N ASN A 55 -49.68 18.30 -10.62
CA ASN A 55 -48.68 17.24 -10.66
C ASN A 55 -47.63 17.28 -9.51
N GLY A 56 -47.77 18.22 -8.59
CA GLY A 56 -47.01 18.27 -7.36
C GLY A 56 -45.48 18.38 -7.49
N GLY A 57 -44.97 18.54 -8.75
CA GLY A 57 -43.54 18.56 -9.01
C GLY A 57 -42.77 19.68 -8.29
N ALA A 58 -43.39 20.87 -8.25
CA ALA A 58 -42.82 22.04 -7.56
C ALA A 58 -42.86 21.94 -6.02
N LEU A 59 -43.78 21.13 -5.48
CA LEU A 59 -43.97 20.94 -4.04
C LEU A 59 -43.28 19.67 -3.51
N LYS A 60 -42.81 18.80 -4.40
CA LYS A 60 -42.18 17.54 -4.04
C LYS A 60 -40.70 17.74 -3.89
N THR A 61 -40.21 17.70 -2.67
CA THR A 61 -38.77 17.65 -2.42
C THR A 61 -38.27 16.24 -2.65
N GLU A 62 -37.22 16.08 -3.46
CA GLU A 62 -36.54 14.80 -3.58
C GLU A 62 -35.97 14.37 -2.22
N SER A 63 -36.16 13.10 -1.91
CA SER A 63 -35.60 12.53 -0.68
C SER A 63 -34.11 12.29 -0.85
N LEU A 64 -33.30 13.15 -0.26
CA LEU A 64 -31.85 12.96 -0.18
C LEU A 64 -31.50 12.38 1.21
N GLU A 65 -30.73 11.30 1.19
CA GLU A 65 -30.18 10.71 2.43
C GLU A 65 -29.42 11.77 3.23
N SER A 66 -29.82 12.00 4.47
CA SER A 66 -29.22 13.01 5.35
C SER A 66 -27.82 12.62 5.83
N SER A 67 -27.46 11.33 5.76
CA SER A 67 -26.16 10.83 6.17
C SER A 67 -25.27 10.56 4.99
N LEU A 68 -24.02 11.04 5.05
CA LEU A 68 -23.01 10.72 4.04
C LEU A 68 -22.60 9.25 4.13
N LYS A 69 -22.83 8.48 3.07
CA LYS A 69 -22.35 7.10 2.97
C LYS A 69 -20.91 7.08 2.47
N LEU A 70 -20.02 6.43 3.21
CA LEU A 70 -18.61 6.30 2.86
C LEU A 70 -18.39 5.01 2.06
N ILE A 71 -17.92 5.14 0.84
CA ILE A 71 -17.53 4.03 -0.05
C ILE A 71 -16.01 3.81 0.01
N THR A 72 -15.26 4.78 0.54
CA THR A 72 -13.80 4.74 0.67
C THR A 72 -13.36 4.34 2.09
N PHE A 73 -12.05 4.28 2.30
CA PHE A 73 -11.46 3.91 3.59
C PHE A 73 -11.82 4.92 4.71
N LYS A 74 -11.78 4.42 5.93
CA LYS A 74 -11.97 5.19 7.16
C LYS A 74 -10.63 5.35 7.89
N GLU A 75 -10.61 6.21 8.89
CA GLU A 75 -9.45 6.37 9.77
C GLU A 75 -9.06 5.08 10.51
N SER A 76 -10.02 4.22 10.81
CA SER A 76 -9.78 2.91 11.45
C SER A 76 -8.95 1.95 10.60
N ASP A 77 -8.93 2.17 9.28
CA ASP A 77 -8.25 1.29 8.32
C ASP A 77 -6.75 1.61 8.21
N ILE A 78 -6.35 2.77 8.74
CA ILE A 78 -4.95 3.21 8.84
C ILE A 78 -4.41 2.71 10.19
N ARG A 79 -3.65 1.63 10.14
CA ARG A 79 -3.24 0.91 11.35
C ARG A 79 -1.79 1.11 11.70
N PHE A 80 -0.90 0.88 10.77
CA PHE A 80 0.53 0.90 11.04
C PHE A 80 1.02 2.29 11.41
N TRP A 81 0.56 3.34 10.72
CA TRP A 81 0.86 4.72 11.10
C TRP A 81 0.54 5.05 12.55
N LYS A 82 -0.56 4.50 13.09
CA LYS A 82 -0.96 4.74 14.50
C LYS A 82 -0.06 4.02 15.49
N ARG A 83 0.42 2.83 15.12
CA ARG A 83 1.29 2.01 15.96
C ARG A 83 2.76 2.43 15.89
N PHE A 84 3.16 3.10 14.81
CA PHE A 84 4.54 3.54 14.61
C PHE A 84 4.92 4.59 15.67
N PRO A 85 6.03 4.39 16.46
CA PRO A 85 6.46 5.34 17.46
C PRO A 85 6.81 6.70 16.84
N LYS A 86 6.44 7.79 17.51
CA LYS A 86 6.65 9.15 17.01
C LYS A 86 7.34 10.01 18.06
N THR A 87 8.41 10.69 17.65
CA THR A 87 9.13 11.66 18.48
C THR A 87 9.36 12.96 17.73
N ALA A 88 9.72 14.01 18.45
CA ALA A 88 10.00 15.32 17.86
C ALA A 88 11.37 15.32 17.16
N ALA A 89 11.43 15.85 15.97
CA ALA A 89 12.65 16.24 15.29
C ALA A 89 12.99 17.70 15.63
N PHE A 90 14.27 18.02 15.72
CA PHE A 90 14.73 19.37 16.03
C PHE A 90 15.35 20.08 14.83
N ASN A 91 15.68 19.34 13.76
CA ASN A 91 16.31 19.89 12.57
C ASN A 91 15.75 19.26 11.28
N THR A 92 16.14 19.79 10.14
CA THR A 92 15.80 19.26 8.80
C THR A 92 16.60 18.01 8.42
N VAL A 93 17.69 17.77 9.12
CA VAL A 93 18.50 16.56 9.02
C VAL A 93 18.59 15.96 10.42
N GLU A 94 18.14 14.73 10.56
CA GLU A 94 18.26 13.98 11.81
C GLU A 94 19.45 13.05 11.69
N GLU A 95 20.45 13.29 12.55
CA GLU A 95 21.65 12.47 12.64
C GLU A 95 21.58 11.57 13.86
N TYR A 96 22.02 10.33 13.69
CA TYR A 96 22.11 9.36 14.78
C TYR A 96 23.39 8.53 14.69
N ASN A 97 23.87 8.09 15.85
CA ASN A 97 25.07 7.27 15.95
C ASN A 97 24.68 5.81 16.19
N GLN A 98 25.29 4.93 15.43
CA GLN A 98 25.17 3.47 15.61
C GLN A 98 26.46 2.94 16.21
N LEU A 99 26.37 2.16 17.27
CA LEU A 99 27.45 1.34 17.78
C LEU A 99 27.43 0.02 16.97
N THR A 100 28.46 -0.21 16.18
CA THR A 100 28.53 -1.38 15.30
C THR A 100 29.35 -2.53 15.87
N SER A 101 30.29 -2.24 16.79
CA SER A 101 31.12 -3.24 17.46
C SER A 101 31.62 -2.70 18.80
N TYR A 102 31.69 -3.57 19.78
CA TYR A 102 32.34 -3.29 21.08
C TYR A 102 33.83 -3.55 21.08
N GLY A 103 34.38 -4.05 19.97
CA GLY A 103 35.76 -4.49 19.83
C GLY A 103 35.85 -5.81 19.09
N SER A 104 37.00 -6.46 19.15
CA SER A 104 37.23 -7.77 18.56
C SER A 104 36.81 -8.88 19.53
N ASP A 105 36.31 -10.01 19.00
CA ASP A 105 36.06 -11.22 19.82
C ASP A 105 37.34 -12.02 20.12
N ARG A 106 38.51 -11.48 19.75
CA ARG A 106 39.80 -12.12 19.95
C ARG A 106 40.54 -11.45 21.10
N GLY A 107 41.27 -12.22 21.89
CA GLY A 107 42.01 -11.72 23.05
C GLY A 107 41.23 -11.84 24.35
N GLY A 108 41.48 -10.97 25.29
CA GLY A 108 40.80 -10.88 26.58
C GLY A 108 41.35 -11.80 27.68
N PHE A 109 42.08 -12.86 27.35
CA PHE A 109 42.77 -13.70 28.32
C PHE A 109 44.25 -13.34 28.30
N ASN A 110 44.80 -12.99 29.46
CA ASN A 110 46.18 -12.58 29.63
C ASN A 110 46.87 -13.43 30.66
N ASN A 111 48.20 -13.51 30.59
CA ASN A 111 48.98 -14.14 31.63
C ASN A 111 49.04 -13.25 32.88
N GLU A 112 49.37 -13.85 34.00
CA GLU A 112 49.57 -13.11 35.27
C GLU A 112 50.65 -12.03 35.09
N GLY A 113 50.25 -10.74 35.29
CA GLY A 113 51.13 -9.59 35.16
C GLY A 113 51.24 -9.00 33.74
N GLU A 114 50.53 -9.51 32.76
CA GLU A 114 50.45 -8.96 31.40
C GLU A 114 49.32 -7.91 31.29
N LEU A 115 49.57 -6.84 30.52
CA LEU A 115 48.53 -5.83 30.20
C LEU A 115 47.60 -6.40 29.13
N PRO A 116 46.25 -6.26 29.31
CA PRO A 116 45.28 -6.58 28.24
C PRO A 116 45.53 -5.73 26.99
N GLU A 117 45.18 -6.29 25.82
CA GLU A 117 45.18 -5.53 24.58
C GLU A 117 44.09 -4.45 24.60
N GLU A 118 44.39 -3.28 24.04
CA GLU A 118 43.42 -2.20 23.90
C GLU A 118 42.46 -2.54 22.76
N GLU A 119 41.17 -2.47 23.04
CA GLU A 119 40.10 -2.71 22.07
C GLU A 119 39.16 -1.50 22.00
N ASP A 120 38.99 -0.95 20.81
CA ASP A 120 38.16 0.22 20.57
C ASP A 120 36.77 -0.15 20.05
N SER A 121 35.74 0.52 20.56
CA SER A 121 34.38 0.42 20.02
C SER A 121 34.24 1.20 18.71
N LYS A 122 33.47 0.65 17.75
CA LYS A 122 33.23 1.27 16.44
C LYS A 122 31.86 1.95 16.39
N TYR A 123 31.88 3.24 16.04
CA TYR A 123 30.68 4.06 15.90
C TYR A 123 30.54 4.53 14.44
N VAL A 124 29.32 4.49 13.91
CA VAL A 124 29.00 5.02 12.58
C VAL A 124 27.89 6.06 12.73
N ARG A 125 28.08 7.24 12.14
CA ARG A 125 27.05 8.28 12.07
C ARG A 125 26.23 8.11 10.78
N LYS A 126 24.92 8.11 10.94
CA LYS A 126 23.93 8.09 9.85
C LYS A 126 23.08 9.35 9.92
N ALA A 127 22.54 9.75 8.77
CA ALA A 127 21.66 10.91 8.66
C ALA A 127 20.48 10.61 7.76
N GLU A 128 19.30 11.08 8.15
CA GLU A 128 18.07 11.02 7.36
C GLU A 128 17.47 12.43 7.21
N HIS A 129 16.96 12.72 6.01
CA HIS A 129 16.40 14.02 5.70
C HIS A 129 14.90 14.09 5.99
N VAL A 130 14.47 15.11 6.72
CA VAL A 130 13.05 15.41 6.92
C VAL A 130 12.41 15.79 5.59
N LYS A 131 11.29 15.18 5.27
CA LYS A 131 10.49 15.45 4.07
C LYS A 131 9.16 16.09 4.42
N TYR A 132 8.56 16.72 3.43
CA TYR A 132 7.37 17.57 3.59
C TYR A 132 6.20 16.96 2.82
N LEU A 133 5.23 16.41 3.53
CA LEU A 133 4.01 15.87 2.96
C LEU A 133 2.85 16.84 3.20
N GLY A 134 2.11 17.20 2.15
CA GLY A 134 1.00 18.12 2.29
C GLY A 134 -0.02 18.03 1.16
N VAL A 135 -1.21 18.53 1.44
CA VAL A 135 -2.29 18.69 0.47
C VAL A 135 -2.97 20.05 0.67
N THR A 136 -3.24 20.72 -0.44
CA THR A 136 -4.02 21.97 -0.43
C THR A 136 -5.48 21.68 -0.74
N LYS A 137 -6.38 22.24 0.05
CA LYS A 137 -7.82 22.21 -0.12
C LYS A 137 -8.37 23.61 -0.31
N SER A 138 -9.45 23.72 -1.09
CA SER A 138 -10.11 24.98 -1.36
C SER A 138 -11.62 24.79 -1.31
N VAL A 139 -12.32 25.66 -0.59
CA VAL A 139 -13.79 25.69 -0.50
C VAL A 139 -14.25 27.07 -0.90
N THR A 140 -15.12 27.17 -1.90
CA THR A 140 -15.65 28.45 -2.37
C THR A 140 -16.60 29.05 -1.33
N HIS A 141 -16.65 30.38 -1.28
CA HIS A 141 -17.53 31.10 -0.36
C HIS A 141 -19.01 30.76 -0.60
N GLN A 142 -19.41 30.62 -1.87
CA GLN A 142 -20.78 30.23 -2.23
C GLN A 142 -21.16 28.88 -1.62
N MET A 143 -20.23 27.92 -1.65
CA MET A 143 -20.49 26.58 -1.07
C MET A 143 -20.60 26.62 0.45
N GLN A 144 -20.02 27.59 1.12
CA GLN A 144 -20.14 27.77 2.57
C GLN A 144 -21.47 28.38 2.97
N LEU A 145 -22.11 29.17 2.07
CA LEU A 145 -23.42 29.78 2.29
C LEU A 145 -24.58 28.85 2.01
N VAL A 146 -24.38 27.82 1.16
CA VAL A 146 -25.42 26.84 0.86
C VAL A 146 -25.62 25.91 2.04
N ASN A 147 -26.88 25.71 2.40
CA ASN A 147 -27.22 24.72 3.42
C ASN A 147 -26.95 23.30 2.87
N THR A 148 -25.95 22.65 3.41
CA THR A 148 -25.52 21.31 2.99
C THR A 148 -26.04 20.25 3.97
N ASN A 149 -26.50 19.12 3.47
CA ASN A 149 -26.89 17.95 4.31
C ASN A 149 -25.72 17.35 5.10
N VAL A 150 -24.50 17.79 4.83
CA VAL A 150 -23.26 17.22 5.36
C VAL A 150 -22.69 18.06 6.52
N GLY A 151 -23.34 19.19 6.87
CA GLY A 151 -22.86 20.15 7.87
C GLY A 151 -21.74 21.04 7.35
N ASP A 152 -20.81 21.45 8.22
CA ASP A 152 -19.71 22.36 7.86
C ASP A 152 -18.77 21.71 6.83
N ILE A 153 -18.80 22.25 5.60
CA ILE A 153 -18.03 21.75 4.47
C ILE A 153 -16.52 21.96 4.67
N VAL A 154 -16.11 23.04 5.35
CA VAL A 154 -14.69 23.33 5.61
C VAL A 154 -14.11 22.30 6.59
N ARG A 155 -14.86 21.97 7.63
CA ARG A 155 -14.50 20.92 8.59
C ARG A 155 -14.41 19.57 7.88
N ARG A 156 -15.36 19.27 6.99
CA ARG A 156 -15.39 18.03 6.20
C ARG A 156 -14.16 17.90 5.29
N GLU A 157 -13.86 18.97 4.52
CA GLU A 157 -12.69 18.99 3.65
C GLU A 157 -11.37 18.94 4.43
N THR A 158 -11.34 19.48 5.64
CA THR A 158 -10.18 19.32 6.54
C THR A 158 -9.98 17.85 6.91
N THR A 159 -11.03 17.15 7.34
CA THR A 159 -10.98 15.71 7.65
C THR A 159 -10.57 14.88 6.43
N ASN A 160 -11.13 15.19 5.26
CA ASN A 160 -10.75 14.52 4.00
C ASN A 160 -9.26 14.73 3.65
N GLY A 161 -8.74 15.94 3.90
CA GLY A 161 -7.33 16.26 3.72
C GLY A 161 -6.42 15.47 4.68
N ILE A 162 -6.83 15.35 5.94
CA ILE A 162 -6.12 14.54 6.95
C ILE A 162 -6.09 13.07 6.55
N LEU A 163 -7.23 12.49 6.18
CA LEU A 163 -7.30 11.09 5.75
C LEU A 163 -6.43 10.82 4.51
N TRP A 164 -6.42 11.77 3.56
CA TRP A 164 -5.57 11.65 2.38
C TRP A 164 -4.07 11.60 2.75
N ILE A 165 -3.63 12.49 3.66
CA ILE A 165 -2.23 12.52 4.13
C ILE A 165 -1.89 11.24 4.87
N LEU A 166 -2.74 10.79 5.78
CA LEU A 166 -2.50 9.58 6.57
C LEU A 166 -2.38 8.34 5.70
N ARG A 167 -3.25 8.17 4.70
CA ARG A 167 -3.14 7.08 3.72
C ARG A 167 -1.82 7.14 2.94
N LYS A 168 -1.44 8.35 2.50
CA LYS A 168 -0.19 8.54 1.76
C LYS A 168 1.02 8.26 2.65
N ALA A 169 0.99 8.72 3.88
CA ALA A 169 2.02 8.50 4.89
C ALA A 169 2.17 7.00 5.20
N ASP A 170 1.08 6.31 5.48
CA ASP A 170 1.06 4.89 5.82
C ASP A 170 1.69 4.05 4.68
N ARG A 171 1.26 4.31 3.45
CA ARG A 171 1.84 3.65 2.27
C ARG A 171 3.33 3.98 2.10
N ALA A 172 3.71 5.24 2.24
CA ALA A 172 5.09 5.69 2.08
C ALA A 172 6.02 5.20 3.20
N LEU A 173 5.50 4.82 4.38
CA LEU A 173 6.29 4.15 5.41
C LEU A 173 6.88 2.82 4.92
N PHE A 174 6.20 2.11 4.04
CA PHE A 174 6.72 0.86 3.48
C PHE A 174 7.55 1.12 2.22
N THR A 175 6.98 1.83 1.24
CA THR A 175 7.47 1.88 -0.14
C THR A 175 8.13 3.19 -0.54
N GLY A 176 8.18 4.18 0.34
CA GLY A 176 8.85 5.45 0.08
C GLY A 176 10.33 5.21 -0.23
N ASP A 177 10.85 5.89 -1.24
CA ASP A 177 12.26 5.77 -1.64
C ASP A 177 12.74 7.08 -2.26
N GLU A 178 13.68 7.74 -1.59
CA GLU A 178 14.27 9.00 -2.06
C GLU A 178 15.02 8.84 -3.39
N LYS A 179 15.59 7.65 -3.65
CA LYS A 179 16.28 7.38 -4.91
C LYS A 179 15.33 7.26 -6.09
N VAL A 180 14.07 6.87 -5.81
CA VAL A 180 12.99 6.78 -6.81
C VAL A 180 12.28 8.12 -6.95
N VAL A 181 11.84 8.71 -5.85
CA VAL A 181 11.20 10.03 -5.82
C VAL A 181 11.91 10.90 -4.78
N LYS A 182 12.75 11.80 -5.23
CA LYS A 182 13.64 12.63 -4.38
C LYS A 182 12.92 13.36 -3.24
N GLN A 183 11.63 13.65 -3.39
CA GLN A 183 10.82 14.35 -2.40
C GLN A 183 10.19 13.42 -1.36
N GLU A 184 10.25 12.10 -1.55
CA GLU A 184 9.75 11.14 -0.58
C GLU A 184 10.83 10.82 0.46
N TRP A 185 10.40 10.36 1.64
CA TRP A 185 11.32 9.80 2.62
C TRP A 185 11.66 8.34 2.28
N ASN A 186 12.73 7.85 2.87
CA ASN A 186 13.08 6.43 2.79
C ASN A 186 12.17 5.62 3.72
N GLY A 187 11.31 4.78 3.17
CA GLY A 187 10.47 3.86 3.93
C GLY A 187 11.24 2.64 4.45
N LEU A 188 10.55 1.75 5.14
CA LEU A 188 11.14 0.57 5.77
C LEU A 188 11.87 -0.32 4.75
N TYR A 189 11.27 -0.57 3.58
CA TYR A 189 11.89 -1.40 2.54
C TYR A 189 13.15 -0.77 1.96
N ALA A 190 13.13 0.54 1.73
CA ALA A 190 14.29 1.27 1.20
C ALA A 190 15.44 1.30 2.20
N GLN A 191 15.16 1.59 3.48
CA GLN A 191 16.18 1.62 4.53
C GLN A 191 16.76 0.23 4.82
N HIS A 192 15.93 -0.81 4.79
CA HIS A 192 16.38 -2.18 4.94
C HIS A 192 17.31 -2.62 3.79
N MET A 193 16.97 -2.26 2.56
CA MET A 193 17.78 -2.57 1.37
C MET A 193 19.04 -1.70 1.29
N ASN A 194 18.98 -0.45 1.74
CA ASN A 194 20.13 0.47 1.72
C ASN A 194 21.17 0.19 2.82
N ASN A 195 21.00 -0.86 3.61
CA ASN A 195 21.98 -1.27 4.60
C ASN A 195 23.37 -1.45 3.96
N ASP A 196 24.39 -0.85 4.56
CA ASP A 196 25.78 -0.84 4.04
C ASP A 196 26.44 -2.23 4.05
N GLN A 197 25.83 -3.22 4.69
CA GLN A 197 26.30 -4.60 4.72
C GLN A 197 26.25 -5.28 3.34
N PHE A 198 25.43 -4.77 2.42
CA PHE A 198 25.23 -5.37 1.10
C PHE A 198 25.74 -4.45 0.00
N ALA A 199 26.55 -4.97 -0.91
CA ALA A 199 27.06 -4.20 -2.04
C ALA A 199 26.09 -4.17 -3.22
N ASN A 200 25.27 -5.21 -3.39
CA ASN A 200 24.37 -5.36 -4.53
C ASN A 200 23.05 -6.07 -4.14
N LEU A 201 22.12 -6.13 -5.11
CA LEU A 201 20.80 -6.77 -4.90
C LEU A 201 20.94 -8.27 -4.60
N ASP A 202 21.87 -8.96 -5.24
CA ASP A 202 22.01 -10.41 -5.07
C ASP A 202 22.47 -10.76 -3.66
N GLU A 203 23.47 -10.05 -3.14
CA GLU A 203 23.92 -10.19 -1.75
C GLU A 203 22.80 -9.87 -0.75
N TYR A 204 22.01 -8.83 -1.04
CA TYR A 204 20.87 -8.49 -0.22
C TYR A 204 19.81 -9.60 -0.20
N MET A 205 19.43 -10.09 -1.39
CA MET A 205 18.38 -11.14 -1.52
C MET A 205 18.82 -12.50 -1.02
N ASP A 206 20.10 -12.84 -1.10
CA ASP A 206 20.67 -14.08 -0.59
C ASP A 206 21.09 -13.98 0.90
N SER A 207 20.85 -12.82 1.54
CA SER A 207 21.18 -12.60 2.95
C SER A 207 20.20 -13.29 3.90
N GLU A 208 20.64 -13.50 5.14
CA GLU A 208 19.77 -14.02 6.20
C GLU A 208 18.60 -13.10 6.55
N LEU A 209 18.69 -11.81 6.21
CA LEU A 209 17.65 -10.80 6.50
C LEU A 209 16.48 -10.81 5.51
N VAL A 210 16.62 -11.57 4.43
CA VAL A 210 15.56 -11.76 3.43
C VAL A 210 15.23 -13.25 3.31
N ILE A 211 13.96 -13.57 3.55
CA ILE A 211 13.46 -14.94 3.39
C ILE A 211 12.61 -14.97 2.13
N ASP A 212 13.14 -15.57 1.07
CA ASP A 212 12.46 -15.72 -0.20
C ASP A 212 11.60 -17.00 -0.19
N LEU A 213 10.28 -16.83 -0.30
CA LEU A 213 9.31 -17.92 -0.30
C LEU A 213 9.06 -18.51 -1.69
N ARG A 214 9.60 -17.94 -2.75
CA ARG A 214 9.49 -18.45 -4.14
C ARG A 214 8.07 -18.82 -4.55
N GLY A 215 7.08 -17.98 -4.18
CA GLY A 215 5.68 -18.21 -4.50
C GLY A 215 4.94 -19.17 -3.56
N SER A 216 5.59 -19.67 -2.52
CA SER A 216 4.94 -20.42 -1.46
C SER A 216 4.22 -19.49 -0.47
N VAL A 217 3.17 -20.00 0.17
CA VAL A 217 2.49 -19.26 1.24
C VAL A 217 3.37 -19.14 2.49
N LEU A 218 3.13 -18.11 3.27
CA LEU A 218 3.81 -17.94 4.56
C LEU A 218 3.35 -19.04 5.52
N LYS A 219 4.31 -19.81 6.05
CA LYS A 219 4.06 -20.90 7.00
C LYS A 219 4.69 -20.62 8.36
N GLN A 220 4.26 -21.43 9.36
CA GLN A 220 4.81 -21.35 10.72
C GLN A 220 6.33 -21.50 10.73
N GLU A 221 6.89 -22.46 9.99
CA GLU A 221 8.34 -22.69 9.90
C GLU A 221 9.13 -21.45 9.41
N ASN A 222 8.54 -20.68 8.51
CA ASN A 222 9.17 -19.46 8.01
C ASN A 222 9.21 -18.36 9.09
N LEU A 223 8.16 -18.25 9.91
CA LEU A 223 8.13 -17.31 11.04
C LEU A 223 9.13 -17.73 12.12
N GLU A 224 9.21 -19.02 12.45
CA GLU A 224 10.20 -19.52 13.40
C GLU A 224 11.64 -19.28 12.93
N LYS A 225 11.92 -19.56 11.64
CA LYS A 225 13.22 -19.24 11.04
C LYS A 225 13.53 -17.75 11.11
N GLY A 226 12.54 -16.90 10.81
CA GLY A 226 12.68 -15.45 10.93
C GLY A 226 12.98 -15.02 12.38
N ALA A 227 12.22 -15.51 13.34
CA ALA A 227 12.42 -15.20 14.73
C ALA A 227 13.80 -15.67 15.26
N GLN A 228 14.25 -16.85 14.81
CA GLN A 228 15.59 -17.36 15.13
C GLN A 228 16.69 -16.46 14.56
N THR A 229 16.55 -16.03 13.31
CA THR A 229 17.53 -15.14 12.67
C THR A 229 17.61 -13.79 13.38
N LEU A 230 16.47 -13.23 13.79
CA LEU A 230 16.46 -12.00 14.58
C LEU A 230 17.16 -12.16 15.92
N LEU A 231 16.92 -13.27 16.61
CA LEU A 231 17.59 -13.53 17.87
C LEU A 231 19.12 -13.63 17.69
N ASN A 232 19.59 -14.25 16.61
CA ASN A 232 21.01 -14.32 16.28
C ASN A 232 21.62 -12.91 15.98
N LYS A 233 20.77 -11.94 15.63
CA LYS A 233 21.15 -10.53 15.44
C LYS A 233 20.83 -9.66 16.67
N PHE A 234 20.65 -10.28 17.84
CA PHE A 234 20.36 -9.60 19.11
C PHE A 234 19.05 -8.80 19.08
N ALA A 235 18.04 -9.31 18.40
CA ALA A 235 16.71 -8.72 18.32
C ALA A 235 15.64 -9.73 18.71
N GLN A 236 14.52 -9.25 19.23
CA GLN A 236 13.35 -10.07 19.51
C GLN A 236 12.24 -9.76 18.52
N ALA A 237 11.77 -10.78 17.80
CA ALA A 237 10.62 -10.65 16.94
C ALA A 237 9.36 -10.40 17.76
N ASN A 238 8.77 -9.20 17.69
CA ASN A 238 7.55 -8.88 18.41
C ASN A 238 6.42 -8.39 17.50
N LEU A 239 6.70 -8.04 16.25
CA LEU A 239 5.71 -7.48 15.32
C LEU A 239 5.89 -8.06 13.93
N LEU A 240 4.82 -8.66 13.40
CA LEU A 240 4.67 -9.03 11.99
C LEU A 240 3.67 -8.10 11.32
N ILE A 241 4.10 -7.45 10.24
CA ILE A 241 3.24 -6.59 9.41
C ILE A 241 3.09 -7.26 8.05
N ALA A 242 1.86 -7.53 7.67
CA ALA A 242 1.59 -8.18 6.40
C ALA A 242 0.27 -7.68 5.77
N PRO A 243 0.10 -7.81 4.45
CA PRO A 243 -1.19 -7.61 3.81
C PRO A 243 -2.25 -8.57 4.37
N PRO A 244 -3.54 -8.16 4.42
CA PRO A 244 -4.61 -8.99 4.98
C PRO A 244 -4.72 -10.37 4.34
N VAL A 245 -4.40 -10.47 3.04
CA VAL A 245 -4.46 -11.75 2.29
C VAL A 245 -3.44 -12.75 2.82
N VAL A 246 -2.21 -12.32 3.11
CA VAL A 246 -1.14 -13.18 3.65
C VAL A 246 -1.53 -13.74 5.01
N LEU A 247 -2.11 -12.89 5.88
CA LEU A 247 -2.57 -13.35 7.20
C LEU A 247 -3.78 -14.28 7.12
N SER A 248 -4.66 -14.07 6.14
CA SER A 248 -5.77 -15.00 5.87
C SER A 248 -5.28 -16.37 5.43
N ASP A 249 -4.31 -16.41 4.51
CA ASP A 249 -3.73 -17.67 4.04
C ASP A 249 -2.95 -18.37 5.16
N PHE A 250 -2.22 -17.62 5.97
CA PHE A 250 -1.56 -18.14 7.16
C PHE A 250 -2.55 -18.74 8.15
N ALA A 251 -3.69 -18.08 8.44
CA ALA A 251 -4.72 -18.61 9.31
C ALA A 251 -5.31 -19.93 8.78
N THR A 252 -5.46 -20.05 7.46
CA THR A 252 -5.99 -21.27 6.82
C THR A 252 -5.11 -22.50 7.06
N GLU A 253 -3.79 -22.32 7.21
CA GLU A 253 -2.89 -23.43 7.53
C GLU A 253 -3.24 -24.13 8.86
N PHE A 254 -3.75 -23.36 9.84
CA PHE A 254 -4.09 -23.89 11.15
C PHE A 254 -5.46 -24.60 11.19
N TYR A 255 -6.39 -24.31 10.27
CA TYR A 255 -7.69 -24.98 10.24
C TYR A 255 -7.58 -26.51 10.10
N ALA A 256 -6.60 -26.99 9.35
CA ALA A 256 -6.39 -28.42 9.17
C ALA A 256 -5.74 -29.11 10.38
N LYS A 257 -4.98 -28.37 11.18
CA LYS A 257 -4.17 -28.88 12.31
C LYS A 257 -4.88 -28.77 13.66
N GLN A 258 -5.75 -27.79 13.82
CA GLN A 258 -6.47 -27.56 15.07
C GLN A 258 -7.93 -28.01 14.90
N ARG A 259 -8.27 -29.19 15.43
CA ARG A 259 -9.65 -29.45 15.79
C ARG A 259 -10.03 -28.39 16.82
N VAL A 260 -10.84 -27.43 16.40
CA VAL A 260 -11.42 -26.44 17.29
C VAL A 260 -12.20 -27.22 18.34
N MET A 261 -11.61 -27.37 19.52
CA MET A 261 -12.36 -27.70 20.69
C MET A 261 -13.26 -26.48 20.93
N ILE A 262 -14.50 -26.58 20.53
CA ILE A 262 -15.56 -25.66 20.93
C ILE A 262 -15.72 -25.88 22.44
N GLY A 263 -14.77 -25.33 23.19
CA GLY A 263 -14.81 -25.27 24.64
C GLY A 263 -15.96 -24.35 24.99
N GLY A 264 -17.03 -24.95 25.45
CA GLY A 264 -18.27 -24.32 25.76
C GLY A 264 -18.16 -23.03 26.57
N SER A 265 -18.25 -21.92 25.90
CA SER A 265 -18.95 -20.76 26.42
C SER A 265 -20.31 -20.74 25.71
N GLN A 266 -21.19 -21.56 26.18
CA GLN A 266 -22.61 -21.46 25.86
C GLN A 266 -23.16 -20.21 26.57
N ASN A 267 -22.88 -19.05 26.01
CA ASN A 267 -23.76 -17.92 26.25
C ASN A 267 -25.08 -18.25 25.54
N ALA A 268 -26.12 -18.50 26.33
CA ALA A 268 -27.45 -18.93 25.91
C ALA A 268 -28.20 -17.99 24.94
N ASN A 269 -27.54 -16.90 24.51
CA ASN A 269 -28.10 -15.92 23.58
C ASN A 269 -27.50 -15.99 22.15
N THR A 270 -26.52 -16.85 21.86
CA THR A 270 -25.96 -16.97 20.51
C THR A 270 -26.63 -18.13 19.80
N LYS A 271 -27.72 -17.87 19.11
CA LYS A 271 -28.37 -18.82 18.20
C LYS A 271 -27.49 -18.96 16.94
N GLY A 272 -26.52 -19.82 16.97
CA GLY A 272 -25.69 -20.14 15.79
C GLY A 272 -24.31 -20.64 16.17
N MET A 273 -23.74 -21.48 15.30
CA MET A 273 -22.37 -21.95 15.43
C MET A 273 -21.45 -20.92 14.72
N THR A 274 -20.55 -20.31 15.46
CA THR A 274 -19.53 -19.45 14.87
C THR A 274 -18.34 -20.34 14.46
N THR A 275 -18.08 -20.44 13.17
CA THR A 275 -16.90 -21.11 12.63
C THR A 275 -15.88 -20.09 12.16
N GLY A 276 -14.61 -20.38 12.37
CA GLY A 276 -13.51 -19.53 11.94
C GLY A 276 -12.56 -19.20 13.09
N GLN A 277 -11.30 -18.95 12.76
CA GLN A 277 -10.28 -18.61 13.73
C GLN A 277 -9.67 -17.25 13.37
N HIS A 278 -9.66 -16.34 14.33
CA HIS A 278 -8.93 -15.08 14.23
C HIS A 278 -7.61 -15.23 14.97
N ILE A 279 -6.50 -15.14 14.23
CA ILE A 279 -5.15 -15.19 14.81
C ILE A 279 -4.65 -13.75 14.93
N SER A 280 -4.53 -13.25 16.16
CA SER A 280 -3.98 -11.92 16.43
C SER A 280 -2.53 -11.98 16.87
N LYS A 281 -2.08 -13.13 17.38
CA LYS A 281 -0.73 -13.32 17.93
C LYS A 281 -0.25 -14.73 17.63
N PHE A 282 1.04 -14.87 17.46
CA PHE A 282 1.72 -16.15 17.31
C PHE A 282 2.77 -16.32 18.40
N GLN A 283 2.72 -17.45 19.12
CA GLN A 283 3.71 -17.80 20.10
C GLN A 283 4.84 -18.56 19.42
N SER A 284 5.93 -17.87 19.13
CA SER A 284 7.18 -18.49 18.69
C SER A 284 7.94 -19.05 19.88
N MET A 285 8.89 -19.95 19.62
CA MET A 285 9.84 -20.43 20.64
C MET A 285 10.63 -19.28 21.27
N TYR A 286 10.81 -18.18 20.56
CA TYR A 286 11.65 -17.03 20.93
C TYR A 286 10.88 -15.82 21.45
N GLY A 287 9.55 -15.87 21.49
CA GLY A 287 8.71 -14.80 21.99
C GLY A 287 7.33 -14.73 21.35
N LEU A 288 6.56 -13.75 21.79
CA LEU A 288 5.22 -13.50 21.28
C LEU A 288 5.29 -12.48 20.13
N ILE A 289 4.76 -12.87 18.98
CA ILE A 289 4.70 -12.03 17.77
C ILE A 289 3.28 -11.54 17.62
N ASP A 290 3.08 -10.22 17.63
CA ASP A 290 1.82 -9.56 17.31
C ASP A 290 1.63 -9.50 15.80
N PHE A 291 0.43 -9.84 15.32
CA PHE A 291 0.07 -9.71 13.91
C PHE A 291 -0.67 -8.40 13.68
N GLU A 292 -0.12 -7.59 12.80
CA GLU A 292 -0.76 -6.37 12.33
C GLU A 292 -0.98 -6.47 10.83
N TYR A 293 -2.24 -6.28 10.39
CA TYR A 293 -2.52 -6.21 8.97
C TYR A 293 -2.59 -4.76 8.52
N ASP A 294 -2.06 -4.50 7.34
CA ASP A 294 -2.13 -3.21 6.71
C ASP A 294 -2.63 -3.32 5.26
N ILE A 295 -3.70 -2.57 4.95
CA ILE A 295 -4.32 -2.58 3.63
C ILE A 295 -3.48 -1.78 2.63
N PHE A 296 -2.71 -0.79 3.11
CA PHE A 296 -1.92 0.12 2.30
C PHE A 296 -0.47 -0.33 2.13
N ALA A 297 -0.05 -1.39 2.84
CA ALA A 297 1.25 -2.00 2.64
C ALA A 297 1.47 -2.39 1.18
N ALA A 298 2.71 -2.34 0.74
CA ALA A 298 3.07 -2.78 -0.60
C ALA A 298 2.77 -4.27 -0.76
N LYS A 299 2.07 -4.60 -1.83
CA LYS A 299 1.65 -5.98 -2.11
C LYS A 299 2.63 -6.74 -2.99
N ALA A 300 3.43 -6.03 -3.77
CA ALA A 300 4.36 -6.62 -4.71
C ALA A 300 5.63 -5.79 -4.81
N PRO A 301 6.76 -6.42 -5.14
CA PRO A 301 7.99 -5.72 -5.47
C PRO A 301 7.75 -4.66 -6.55
N GLY A 302 8.46 -3.56 -6.46
CA GLY A 302 8.31 -2.45 -7.39
C GLY A 302 7.02 -1.64 -7.24
N LYS A 303 6.15 -1.96 -6.30
CA LYS A 303 4.98 -1.13 -6.02
C LYS A 303 5.41 0.17 -5.33
N LEU A 304 4.96 1.27 -5.89
CA LEU A 304 5.37 2.60 -5.47
C LEU A 304 4.31 3.27 -4.58
N SER A 305 4.78 4.19 -3.75
CA SER A 305 3.89 5.09 -3.00
C SER A 305 3.16 6.08 -3.91
N VAL A 306 3.72 6.38 -5.09
CA VAL A 306 3.08 7.22 -6.11
C VAL A 306 2.00 6.41 -6.82
N ALA A 307 0.78 6.91 -6.80
CA ALA A 307 -0.31 6.29 -7.55
C ALA A 307 -0.07 6.48 -9.06
N PRO A 308 -0.21 5.44 -9.88
CA PRO A 308 -0.25 5.61 -11.32
C PRO A 308 -1.43 6.52 -11.64
N ALA A 309 -1.16 7.66 -12.23
CA ALA A 309 -2.18 8.59 -12.67
C ALA A 309 -1.77 9.14 -14.02
N SER A 310 -2.73 9.22 -14.92
CA SER A 310 -2.62 9.99 -16.16
C SER A 310 -2.64 11.49 -15.84
N SER A 311 -1.57 11.97 -15.23
CA SER A 311 -1.39 13.41 -15.00
C SER A 311 -0.77 14.04 -16.23
N SER A 312 -1.21 15.23 -16.59
CA SER A 312 -0.55 16.03 -17.66
C SER A 312 0.93 16.35 -17.31
N LYS A 313 1.34 16.12 -16.06
CA LYS A 313 2.70 16.32 -15.55
C LYS A 313 3.47 15.00 -15.40
N ALA A 314 2.91 13.87 -15.81
CA ALA A 314 3.61 12.60 -15.87
C ALA A 314 4.73 12.65 -16.95
N PRO A 315 5.80 11.86 -16.80
CA PRO A 315 6.86 11.80 -17.81
C PRO A 315 6.34 11.15 -19.10
N SER A 316 7.08 11.33 -20.20
CA SER A 316 6.82 10.61 -21.43
C SER A 316 7.18 9.13 -21.29
N ALA A 317 6.46 8.25 -21.98
CA ALA A 317 6.75 6.83 -21.97
C ALA A 317 8.13 6.55 -22.59
N PRO A 318 8.90 5.57 -22.08
CA PRO A 318 10.18 5.19 -22.66
C PRO A 318 9.97 4.60 -24.06
N THR A 319 11.00 4.71 -24.91
CA THR A 319 10.99 4.19 -26.29
C THR A 319 12.08 3.15 -26.47
N ALA A 320 12.07 2.46 -27.61
CA ALA A 320 13.06 1.45 -27.99
C ALA A 320 13.30 0.41 -26.89
N VAL A 321 12.21 -0.10 -26.29
CA VAL A 321 12.30 -1.13 -25.25
C VAL A 321 12.60 -2.47 -25.91
N SER A 322 13.74 -3.08 -25.56
CA SER A 322 14.13 -4.42 -26.01
C SER A 322 14.51 -5.30 -24.81
N ALA A 323 14.41 -6.59 -25.00
CA ALA A 323 14.79 -7.58 -23.99
C ALA A 323 15.65 -8.66 -24.67
N ASP A 324 16.81 -8.91 -24.11
CA ASP A 324 17.77 -9.88 -24.59
C ASP A 324 18.04 -10.93 -23.50
N VAL A 325 17.98 -12.20 -23.86
CA VAL A 325 18.30 -13.29 -22.93
C VAL A 325 19.84 -13.40 -22.81
N VAL A 326 20.31 -13.40 -21.59
CA VAL A 326 21.71 -13.61 -21.24
C VAL A 326 21.86 -14.99 -20.63
N ALA A 327 22.57 -15.87 -21.32
CA ALA A 327 22.80 -17.22 -20.88
C ALA A 327 23.87 -17.30 -19.78
N ASN A 328 23.75 -18.31 -18.92
CA ASN A 328 24.73 -18.64 -17.88
C ASN A 328 25.01 -17.50 -16.87
N ASP A 329 23.99 -16.82 -16.40
CA ASP A 329 24.10 -15.89 -15.28
C ASP A 329 23.99 -16.66 -13.96
N GLY A 330 25.11 -16.93 -13.31
CA GLY A 330 25.17 -17.73 -12.08
C GLY A 330 24.36 -17.19 -10.88
N HIS A 331 23.77 -16.00 -11.01
CA HIS A 331 22.89 -15.40 -10.01
C HIS A 331 21.41 -15.49 -10.38
N SER A 332 21.07 -16.07 -11.51
CA SER A 332 19.68 -16.23 -11.94
C SER A 332 18.89 -17.17 -11.02
N LYS A 333 17.61 -16.92 -10.90
CA LYS A 333 16.64 -17.73 -10.15
C LYS A 333 15.45 -18.15 -11.05
N PHE A 334 15.69 -18.34 -12.35
CA PHE A 334 14.66 -18.83 -13.28
C PHE A 334 14.46 -20.33 -13.27
N ALA A 335 15.11 -21.08 -12.39
CA ALA A 335 14.93 -22.51 -12.28
C ALA A 335 13.46 -22.95 -12.20
N ASP A 336 12.65 -22.23 -11.40
CA ASP A 336 11.22 -22.50 -11.26
C ASP A 336 10.37 -21.75 -12.31
N GLY A 337 11.00 -20.97 -13.18
CA GLY A 337 10.34 -20.02 -14.09
C GLY A 337 10.79 -20.15 -15.55
N ILE A 338 11.22 -21.33 -16.00
CA ILE A 338 11.52 -21.58 -17.42
C ILE A 338 10.24 -21.48 -18.23
N GLY A 339 10.19 -20.63 -19.25
CA GLY A 339 9.00 -20.39 -20.07
C GLY A 339 8.99 -19.03 -20.75
N ASP A 340 7.85 -18.63 -21.26
CA ASP A 340 7.64 -17.40 -22.01
C ASP A 340 7.15 -16.26 -21.12
N TYR A 341 7.67 -15.03 -21.38
CA TYR A 341 7.31 -13.83 -20.64
C TYR A 341 7.10 -12.63 -21.56
N TYR A 342 6.19 -11.74 -21.17
CA TYR A 342 6.09 -10.39 -21.70
C TYR A 342 6.72 -9.40 -20.73
N TYR A 343 7.41 -8.40 -21.27
CA TYR A 343 7.97 -7.30 -20.50
C TYR A 343 7.43 -5.97 -20.99
N ALA A 344 7.34 -5.03 -20.08
CA ALA A 344 7.03 -3.65 -20.38
C ALA A 344 7.75 -2.72 -19.41
N VAL A 345 7.98 -1.49 -19.83
CA VAL A 345 8.61 -0.46 -19.01
C VAL A 345 7.76 0.79 -19.02
N SER A 346 7.59 1.41 -17.88
CA SER A 346 7.00 2.74 -17.75
C SER A 346 7.98 3.70 -17.05
N ALA A 347 7.77 4.98 -17.24
CA ALA A 347 8.51 6.04 -16.56
C ALA A 347 7.65 6.68 -15.48
N ILE A 348 8.26 7.06 -14.36
CA ILE A 348 7.54 7.65 -13.25
C ILE A 348 8.24 8.91 -12.73
N ASN A 349 7.42 9.82 -12.22
CA ASN A 349 7.85 10.96 -11.42
C ASN A 349 6.88 11.19 -10.24
N ARG A 350 7.11 12.26 -9.46
CA ARG A 350 6.25 12.61 -8.31
C ARG A 350 4.77 12.86 -8.64
N TYR A 351 4.44 13.13 -9.91
CA TYR A 351 3.08 13.45 -10.36
C TYR A 351 2.33 12.25 -10.90
N GLY A 352 3.03 11.20 -11.29
CA GLY A 352 2.40 9.99 -11.80
C GLY A 352 3.31 9.17 -12.70
N GLU A 353 2.71 8.20 -13.34
CA GLU A 353 3.35 7.20 -14.18
C GLU A 353 2.91 7.39 -15.64
N SER A 354 3.86 7.15 -16.56
CA SER A 354 3.57 7.16 -17.99
C SER A 354 2.80 5.92 -18.44
N ALA A 355 2.37 5.90 -19.69
CA ALA A 355 1.91 4.67 -20.33
C ALA A 355 3.06 3.65 -20.35
N MET A 356 2.71 2.36 -20.24
CA MET A 356 3.65 1.24 -20.42
C MET A 356 4.03 1.10 -21.89
N THR A 357 5.32 0.93 -22.15
CA THR A 357 5.84 0.53 -23.47
C THR A 357 6.22 -0.94 -23.39
N GLN A 358 5.62 -1.74 -24.25
CA GLN A 358 5.87 -3.18 -24.33
C GLN A 358 7.18 -3.46 -25.08
N VAL A 359 7.89 -4.51 -24.70
CA VAL A 359 8.92 -5.17 -25.52
C VAL A 359 8.24 -5.80 -26.72
N GLY A 360 8.82 -5.60 -27.91
CA GLY A 360 8.19 -6.03 -29.16
C GLY A 360 7.98 -7.54 -29.32
N ASN A 361 8.80 -8.35 -28.63
CA ASN A 361 8.79 -9.80 -28.75
C ASN A 361 8.53 -10.48 -27.40
N THR A 362 8.01 -11.70 -27.45
CA THR A 362 8.00 -12.62 -26.31
C THR A 362 9.42 -13.01 -25.94
N VAL A 363 9.75 -13.03 -24.69
CA VAL A 363 11.06 -13.43 -24.17
C VAL A 363 10.95 -14.85 -23.64
N THR A 364 11.65 -15.77 -24.28
CA THR A 364 11.68 -17.19 -23.91
C THR A 364 12.91 -17.50 -23.07
N ILE A 365 12.72 -17.92 -21.85
CA ILE A 365 13.76 -18.44 -20.95
C ILE A 365 13.86 -19.94 -21.15
N ALA A 366 15.01 -20.40 -21.62
CA ALA A 366 15.23 -21.81 -21.95
C ALA A 366 15.95 -22.58 -20.83
N ASN A 367 16.82 -21.91 -20.06
CA ASN A 367 17.62 -22.55 -19.02
C ASN A 367 17.44 -21.86 -17.67
N ALA A 368 17.69 -22.59 -16.61
CA ALA A 368 17.57 -22.12 -15.23
C ALA A 368 18.51 -20.93 -14.91
N ASP A 369 19.66 -20.90 -15.56
CA ASP A 369 20.72 -19.90 -15.34
C ASP A 369 20.62 -18.72 -16.32
N ASP A 370 19.57 -18.64 -17.14
CA ASP A 370 19.36 -17.52 -18.04
C ASP A 370 18.82 -16.30 -17.26
N SER A 371 19.19 -15.11 -17.68
CA SER A 371 18.63 -13.84 -17.17
C SER A 371 18.18 -12.97 -18.34
N VAL A 372 17.45 -11.88 -18.06
CA VAL A 372 16.95 -10.99 -19.10
C VAL A 372 17.52 -9.59 -18.91
N ASP A 373 18.25 -9.12 -19.91
CA ASP A 373 18.69 -7.74 -20.00
C ASP A 373 17.67 -6.90 -20.75
N LEU A 374 17.06 -5.96 -20.05
CA LEU A 374 16.14 -4.99 -20.62
C LEU A 374 16.88 -3.70 -20.96
N THR A 375 16.77 -3.25 -22.18
CA THR A 375 17.29 -1.96 -22.65
C THR A 375 16.15 -1.07 -23.09
N PHE A 376 16.21 0.20 -22.72
CA PHE A 376 15.20 1.18 -23.11
C PHE A 376 15.80 2.58 -23.19
N THR A 377 15.19 3.44 -23.98
CA THR A 377 15.63 4.82 -24.13
C THR A 377 14.64 5.77 -23.46
N ALA A 378 15.17 6.67 -22.65
CA ALA A 378 14.39 7.74 -22.06
C ALA A 378 13.87 8.67 -23.16
N THR A 379 12.58 8.99 -23.14
CA THR A 379 11.99 9.95 -24.08
C THR A 379 12.06 11.34 -23.49
N ALA A 380 12.62 12.27 -24.25
CA ALA A 380 12.60 13.68 -23.90
C ALA A 380 11.16 14.20 -23.79
N GLY A 381 10.85 14.93 -22.76
CA GLY A 381 9.52 15.49 -22.53
C GLY A 381 9.59 16.70 -21.60
N ALA A 382 8.46 17.38 -21.42
CA ALA A 382 8.37 18.54 -20.53
C ALA A 382 8.65 18.20 -19.05
N TYR A 383 8.48 16.94 -18.67
CA TYR A 383 8.69 16.45 -17.31
C TYR A 383 9.66 15.26 -17.32
N THR A 384 10.75 15.40 -16.59
CA THR A 384 11.77 14.36 -16.50
C THR A 384 11.31 13.19 -15.65
N PRO A 385 11.65 11.95 -16.04
CA PRO A 385 11.41 10.78 -15.20
C PRO A 385 12.36 10.79 -13.98
N ASN A 386 11.86 10.33 -12.84
CA ASN A 386 12.68 10.08 -11.66
C ASN A 386 13.14 8.63 -11.60
N ALA A 387 12.31 7.71 -12.09
CA ALA A 387 12.61 6.28 -12.14
C ALA A 387 11.82 5.59 -13.25
N TYR A 388 12.19 4.36 -13.52
CA TYR A 388 11.51 3.46 -14.44
C TYR A 388 10.99 2.24 -13.69
N VAL A 389 9.76 1.82 -14.01
CA VAL A 389 9.15 0.61 -13.45
C VAL A 389 9.17 -0.46 -14.53
N VAL A 390 9.76 -1.60 -14.20
CA VAL A 390 9.77 -2.77 -15.06
C VAL A 390 8.62 -3.68 -14.68
N TYR A 391 7.86 -4.09 -15.67
CA TYR A 391 6.71 -4.99 -15.55
C TYR A 391 7.01 -6.29 -16.25
N ARG A 392 6.53 -7.39 -15.68
CA ARG A 392 6.60 -8.72 -16.25
C ARG A 392 5.24 -9.41 -16.11
N SER A 393 4.88 -10.24 -17.11
CA SER A 393 3.73 -11.13 -17.04
C SER A 393 3.98 -12.32 -16.09
N LEU A 394 2.93 -13.06 -15.79
CA LEU A 394 3.09 -14.42 -15.28
C LEU A 394 3.73 -15.30 -16.36
N LYS A 395 4.27 -16.45 -15.94
CA LYS A 395 4.84 -17.46 -16.82
C LYS A 395 3.81 -17.96 -17.84
N ASP A 396 4.23 -18.17 -19.07
CA ASP A 396 3.44 -18.75 -20.17
C ASP A 396 2.05 -18.08 -20.31
N PRO A 397 1.98 -16.76 -20.54
CA PRO A 397 0.73 -16.04 -20.59
C PRO A 397 -0.15 -16.55 -21.74
N SER A 398 -1.34 -17.06 -21.42
CA SER A 398 -2.29 -17.61 -22.36
C SER A 398 -2.96 -16.58 -23.31
N THR A 399 -2.82 -15.31 -22.97
CA THR A 399 -3.36 -14.19 -23.75
C THR A 399 -2.25 -13.28 -24.25
N PRO A 400 -2.40 -12.64 -25.41
CA PRO A 400 -1.51 -11.58 -25.86
C PRO A 400 -1.32 -10.53 -24.79
N PHE A 401 -0.25 -9.74 -24.91
CA PHE A 401 0.04 -8.66 -23.99
C PHE A 401 -1.21 -7.85 -23.59
N ASN A 402 -1.46 -7.80 -22.28
CA ASN A 402 -2.50 -6.96 -21.71
C ASN A 402 -1.94 -6.23 -20.49
N LYS A 403 -2.16 -4.90 -20.44
CA LYS A 403 -1.69 -4.07 -19.31
C LYS A 403 -2.20 -4.53 -17.95
N THR A 404 -3.35 -5.19 -17.90
CA THR A 404 -3.96 -5.69 -16.66
C THR A 404 -3.30 -6.97 -16.13
N THR A 405 -2.58 -7.70 -16.98
CA THR A 405 -1.87 -8.94 -16.63
C THR A 405 -0.39 -8.74 -16.36
N MET A 406 0.06 -7.48 -16.38
CA MET A 406 1.44 -7.12 -16.10
C MET A 406 1.61 -6.71 -14.65
N TYR A 407 2.65 -7.23 -14.02
CA TYR A 407 2.98 -6.96 -12.62
C TYR A 407 4.31 -6.22 -12.51
N PRO A 408 4.40 -5.17 -11.68
CA PRO A 408 5.67 -4.50 -11.44
C PRO A 408 6.60 -5.43 -10.67
N ILE A 409 7.82 -5.61 -11.16
CA ILE A 409 8.83 -6.47 -10.53
C ILE A 409 9.97 -5.66 -9.94
N MET A 410 10.35 -4.54 -10.54
CA MET A 410 11.42 -3.70 -10.02
C MET A 410 11.25 -2.24 -10.40
N VAL A 411 11.88 -1.37 -9.64
CA VAL A 411 11.94 0.07 -9.87
C VAL A 411 13.39 0.50 -9.93
N VAL A 412 13.77 1.14 -11.01
CA VAL A 412 15.13 1.54 -11.28
C VAL A 412 15.21 3.06 -11.34
N PRO A 413 16.05 3.71 -10.53
CA PRO A 413 16.26 5.15 -10.60
C PRO A 413 16.72 5.61 -11.99
N ALA A 414 16.22 6.75 -12.45
CA ALA A 414 16.57 7.30 -13.75
C ALA A 414 17.98 7.91 -13.78
N ALA A 415 18.54 8.25 -12.62
CA ALA A 415 19.87 8.84 -12.49
C ALA A 415 20.74 8.01 -11.55
N GLY A 416 22.00 7.85 -11.93
CA GLY A 416 23.01 7.12 -11.16
C GLY A 416 22.93 5.60 -11.32
N THR A 417 23.96 4.94 -10.83
CA THR A 417 24.06 3.48 -10.76
C THR A 417 23.61 3.02 -9.39
N ASP A 418 22.56 2.22 -9.31
CA ASP A 418 22.12 1.60 -8.07
C ASP A 418 22.05 0.08 -8.22
N THR A 419 23.12 -0.57 -7.80
CA THR A 419 23.27 -2.03 -7.86
C THR A 419 22.27 -2.78 -6.99
N LYS A 420 21.73 -2.12 -5.95
CA LYS A 420 20.75 -2.71 -5.03
C LYS A 420 19.31 -2.72 -5.58
N ARG A 421 19.02 -1.88 -6.60
CA ARG A 421 17.70 -1.82 -7.24
C ARG A 421 17.63 -2.53 -8.58
N GLY A 422 18.58 -3.43 -8.83
CA GLY A 422 18.60 -4.26 -10.02
C GLY A 422 19.17 -3.60 -11.27
N SER A 423 19.71 -2.38 -11.16
CA SER A 423 20.42 -1.74 -12.27
C SER A 423 21.80 -2.37 -12.49
N LEU A 424 22.20 -2.49 -13.74
CA LEU A 424 23.57 -2.87 -14.07
C LEU A 424 24.54 -1.73 -13.77
N ALA A 425 25.85 -2.08 -13.69
CA ALA A 425 26.93 -1.15 -13.38
C ALA A 425 26.97 0.10 -14.29
N ASN A 426 26.40 0.02 -15.48
CA ASN A 426 26.32 1.13 -16.43
C ASN A 426 25.00 1.90 -16.36
N GLY A 427 24.14 1.63 -15.39
CA GLY A 427 22.94 2.38 -15.10
C GLY A 427 22.06 2.81 -16.28
N VAL A 428 21.09 3.62 -16.01
CA VAL A 428 20.42 4.44 -17.03
C VAL A 428 21.32 5.63 -17.26
N ASP A 429 22.20 5.56 -18.24
CA ASP A 429 23.01 6.71 -18.63
C ASP A 429 22.11 7.83 -19.11
N GLY A 430 22.20 8.98 -18.48
CA GLY A 430 21.27 10.10 -18.56
C GLY A 430 20.99 10.70 -19.93
N ALA A 431 21.53 10.12 -20.98
CA ALA A 431 21.31 10.63 -22.33
C ALA A 431 20.68 9.62 -23.30
N ALA A 432 20.76 8.32 -23.09
CA ALA A 432 20.40 7.44 -24.18
C ALA A 432 19.66 6.16 -23.76
N ALA A 433 20.27 5.21 -23.12
CA ALA A 433 19.69 3.90 -22.91
C ALA A 433 19.79 3.46 -21.45
N GLY A 434 18.67 3.08 -20.87
CA GLY A 434 18.62 2.36 -19.61
C GLY A 434 18.89 0.89 -19.84
N LYS A 435 19.67 0.26 -18.98
CA LYS A 435 19.90 -1.18 -18.99
C LYS A 435 19.66 -1.77 -17.62
N VAL A 436 18.78 -2.76 -17.55
CA VAL A 436 18.36 -3.41 -16.31
C VAL A 436 18.36 -4.91 -16.50
N ARG A 437 18.85 -5.66 -15.52
CA ARG A 437 18.85 -7.11 -15.55
C ARG A 437 17.80 -7.71 -14.62
N ASP A 438 16.89 -8.52 -15.17
CA ASP A 438 15.97 -9.36 -14.41
C ASP A 438 16.58 -10.75 -14.22
N ARG A 439 16.79 -11.13 -12.97
CA ARG A 439 17.29 -12.42 -12.51
C ARG A 439 16.23 -13.26 -11.82
N ASN A 440 14.96 -12.92 -12.02
CA ASN A 440 13.83 -13.55 -11.34
C ASN A 440 13.93 -13.51 -9.80
N ARG A 441 14.53 -12.45 -9.27
CA ARG A 441 14.59 -12.23 -7.81
C ARG A 441 13.22 -11.85 -7.24
N TRP A 442 12.43 -11.14 -8.03
CA TRP A 442 11.09 -10.74 -7.70
C TRP A 442 10.07 -11.47 -8.57
N LEU A 443 9.11 -12.13 -7.93
CA LEU A 443 8.06 -12.85 -8.65
C LEU A 443 6.84 -11.96 -8.86
N PRO A 444 6.24 -11.97 -10.07
CA PRO A 444 5.03 -11.22 -10.34
C PRO A 444 3.84 -11.75 -9.54
N GLY A 445 2.98 -10.84 -9.05
CA GLY A 445 1.75 -11.19 -8.36
C GLY A 445 1.92 -11.72 -6.94
N THR A 446 3.11 -11.63 -6.36
CA THR A 446 3.41 -12.04 -4.98
C THR A 446 3.23 -10.90 -3.99
N GLU A 447 3.19 -11.24 -2.71
CA GLU A 447 3.06 -10.31 -1.59
C GLU A 447 4.36 -10.28 -0.77
N GLU A 448 4.46 -9.32 0.14
CA GLU A 448 5.59 -9.15 1.05
C GLU A 448 5.11 -8.95 2.48
N ALA A 449 5.95 -9.32 3.43
CA ALA A 449 5.72 -9.08 4.84
C ALA A 449 7.00 -8.68 5.57
N LEU A 450 6.86 -7.97 6.68
CA LEU A 450 7.98 -7.57 7.55
C LEU A 450 7.80 -8.16 8.93
N LEU A 451 8.85 -8.81 9.43
CA LEU A 451 8.98 -9.25 10.81
C LEU A 451 10.07 -8.40 11.45
N LEU A 452 9.75 -7.73 12.53
CA LEU A 452 10.67 -6.79 13.15
C LEU A 452 10.48 -6.69 14.67
N GLN A 453 11.44 -6.09 15.32
CA GLN A 453 11.30 -5.57 16.66
C GLN A 453 10.68 -4.17 16.58
N GLY A 454 9.40 -4.03 16.98
CA GLY A 454 8.61 -2.81 16.84
C GLY A 454 8.81 -1.79 17.95
N ASP A 455 10.02 -1.63 18.47
CA ASP A 455 10.37 -0.74 19.57
C ASP A 455 11.04 0.55 19.07
N THR A 456 11.04 1.59 19.89
CA THR A 456 11.66 2.90 19.59
C THR A 456 13.16 2.81 19.32
N ASP A 457 13.82 1.77 19.82
CA ASP A 457 15.26 1.54 19.61
C ASP A 457 15.57 1.02 18.19
N VAL A 458 14.56 0.55 17.46
CA VAL A 458 14.72 -0.01 16.12
C VAL A 458 14.08 0.86 15.07
N ILE A 459 12.84 1.30 15.32
CA ILE A 459 12.07 2.09 14.36
C ILE A 459 11.42 3.30 15.03
N GLU A 460 11.46 4.44 14.39
CA GLU A 460 10.86 5.66 14.92
C GLU A 460 10.49 6.63 13.78
N PHE A 461 9.43 7.41 13.96
CA PHE A 461 9.10 8.51 13.07
C PHE A 461 9.44 9.86 13.73
N LYS A 462 10.42 10.54 13.20
CA LYS A 462 10.82 11.88 13.64
C LYS A 462 9.92 12.92 13.00
N GLN A 463 9.18 13.65 13.82
CA GLN A 463 8.26 14.72 13.39
C GLN A 463 8.85 16.09 13.66
N LEU A 464 9.20 16.83 12.61
CA LEU A 464 9.57 18.24 12.73
C LEU A 464 8.33 19.10 13.04
N ALA A 465 7.19 18.73 12.45
CA ALA A 465 5.90 19.29 12.79
C ALA A 465 4.83 18.18 12.72
N PRO A 466 3.96 18.11 13.75
CA PRO A 466 2.85 17.17 13.72
C PRO A 466 1.86 17.53 12.61
N LEU A 467 0.89 16.66 12.37
CA LEU A 467 -0.18 16.92 11.42
C LEU A 467 -0.92 18.22 11.79
N MET A 468 -0.84 19.23 10.92
CA MET A 468 -1.41 20.56 11.18
C MET A 468 -2.17 21.09 9.96
N LYS A 469 -3.12 21.99 10.25
CA LYS A 469 -3.82 22.79 9.26
C LYS A 469 -3.23 24.20 9.25
N MET A 470 -2.85 24.68 8.06
CA MET A 470 -2.37 26.06 7.86
C MET A 470 -3.29 26.78 6.88
N PRO A 471 -3.92 27.91 7.28
CA PRO A 471 -4.70 28.72 6.36
C PRO A 471 -3.78 29.43 5.36
N LEU A 472 -4.26 29.58 4.14
CA LEU A 472 -3.59 30.33 3.08
C LEU A 472 -4.27 31.69 2.87
N ALA A 473 -3.53 32.64 2.30
CA ALA A 473 -4.07 33.96 1.93
C ALA A 473 -5.25 33.82 0.96
N LYS A 474 -6.28 34.63 1.16
CA LYS A 474 -7.46 34.69 0.29
C LYS A 474 -7.13 35.51 -0.96
N LEU A 475 -6.89 34.86 -2.08
CA LEU A 475 -6.68 35.48 -3.39
C LEU A 475 -7.95 35.47 -4.26
N SER A 476 -8.98 34.77 -3.84
CA SER A 476 -10.27 34.62 -4.52
C SER A 476 -11.35 34.41 -3.46
N PRO A 477 -12.65 34.50 -3.78
CA PRO A 477 -13.72 34.22 -2.84
C PRO A 477 -13.80 32.72 -2.53
N ALA A 478 -12.73 32.19 -1.93
CA ALA A 478 -12.59 30.79 -1.49
C ALA A 478 -11.66 30.74 -0.28
N ASP A 479 -12.01 29.91 0.69
CA ASP A 479 -11.13 29.57 1.80
C ASP A 479 -10.18 28.46 1.36
N ARG A 480 -8.88 28.80 1.32
CA ARG A 480 -7.81 27.87 0.99
C ARG A 480 -7.01 27.55 2.24
N PHE A 481 -6.70 26.30 2.41
CA PHE A 481 -5.85 25.83 3.50
C PHE A 481 -5.01 24.63 3.06
N MET A 482 -3.88 24.46 3.72
CA MET A 482 -3.03 23.30 3.58
C MET A 482 -3.16 22.42 4.82
N VAL A 483 -3.14 21.12 4.62
CA VAL A 483 -2.89 20.13 5.67
C VAL A 483 -1.49 19.58 5.44
N LEU A 484 -0.64 19.58 6.47
CA LEU A 484 0.79 19.34 6.38
C LEU A 484 1.24 18.34 7.43
N LEU A 485 2.23 17.53 7.07
CA LEU A 485 2.97 16.63 7.94
C LEU A 485 4.45 16.69 7.56
N TYR A 486 5.32 17.05 8.51
CA TYR A 486 6.75 17.15 8.28
C TYR A 486 7.47 16.12 9.16
N GLY A 487 8.23 15.24 8.53
CA GLY A 487 8.95 14.20 9.26
C GLY A 487 9.68 13.23 8.36
N THR A 488 10.28 12.24 8.98
CA THR A 488 10.96 11.13 8.31
C THR A 488 10.91 9.89 9.20
N PRO A 489 10.67 8.69 8.65
CA PRO A 489 10.88 7.44 9.38
C PRO A 489 12.37 7.14 9.47
N ILE A 490 12.81 6.64 10.59
CA ILE A 490 14.19 6.20 10.81
C ILE A 490 14.18 4.73 11.25
N VAL A 491 15.02 3.94 10.63
CA VAL A 491 15.35 2.58 11.05
C VAL A 491 16.76 2.60 11.61
N TYR A 492 16.86 2.60 12.93
CA TYR A 492 18.16 2.64 13.64
C TYR A 492 18.98 1.38 13.42
N ALA A 493 18.33 0.24 13.36
CA ALA A 493 19.00 -1.05 13.20
C ALA A 493 18.32 -1.91 12.11
N PRO A 494 18.67 -1.73 10.83
CA PRO A 494 18.09 -2.52 9.72
C PRO A 494 18.32 -4.03 9.87
N SER A 495 19.39 -4.44 10.55
CA SER A 495 19.68 -5.85 10.84
C SER A 495 18.67 -6.53 11.79
N LYS A 496 17.86 -5.73 12.51
CA LYS A 496 16.79 -6.20 13.41
C LYS A 496 15.43 -6.28 12.73
N MET A 497 15.42 -6.38 11.40
CA MET A 497 14.24 -6.56 10.57
C MET A 497 14.48 -7.71 9.59
N ILE A 498 13.44 -8.51 9.35
CA ILE A 498 13.43 -9.54 8.31
C ILE A 498 12.32 -9.23 7.32
N ARG A 499 12.65 -9.33 6.06
CA ARG A 499 11.71 -9.17 4.95
C ARG A 499 11.39 -10.53 4.36
N PHE A 500 10.12 -10.91 4.38
CA PHE A 500 9.60 -12.02 3.61
C PHE A 500 9.22 -11.52 2.24
N VAL A 501 9.75 -12.14 1.21
CA VAL A 501 9.50 -11.78 -0.18
C VAL A 501 8.92 -12.92 -0.97
N ASN A 502 8.30 -12.61 -2.09
CA ASN A 502 7.71 -13.60 -3.00
C ASN A 502 6.69 -14.52 -2.31
N ILE A 503 5.86 -13.98 -1.43
CA ILE A 503 4.80 -14.74 -0.76
C ILE A 503 3.70 -15.02 -1.77
N GLY A 504 3.46 -16.30 -2.06
CA GLY A 504 2.35 -16.73 -2.90
C GLY A 504 1.01 -16.69 -2.18
N ARG A 505 -0.05 -17.00 -2.92
CA ARG A 505 -1.42 -17.07 -2.42
C ARG A 505 -1.94 -18.49 -2.53
N ASN A 506 -2.77 -18.89 -1.59
CA ASN A 506 -3.61 -20.08 -1.71
C ASN A 506 -4.85 -19.74 -2.55
N PHE A 507 -4.87 -20.15 -3.80
CA PHE A 507 -6.08 -20.14 -4.64
C PHE A 507 -6.54 -21.55 -4.91
#